data_7e052db2304e966239edb00310e72bbe
#
_entry.id   7e052db2304e966239edb00310e72bbe
#
_cell.length_a   1.000
_cell.length_b   1.000
_cell.length_c   1.000
_cell.angle_alpha   90.00
_cell.angle_beta   90.00
_cell.angle_gamma   90.00
#
_symmetry.space_group_name_H-M   'P 1'
#
loop_
_entity.id
_entity.type
_entity.pdbx_description
1 polymer ?
#
loop_
_entity_poly.entity_id
_entity_poly.type
_entity_poly.pdbx_seq_one_letter_code
_entity_poly.pdbx_strand_id
1 'polypeptide(L)'
;MPTPYQLDTTTGQRRFSQAAAGYDSAAVLQDLIRTELLNRLDVVQLQPTVVLDLGCGTGKGSAALLARYAPLQPLKERAKTLLGLAPKPAQARVIGIDSAPGMLAAAAAHVHANPQGELLAADVCALPYPAAHVDLVFASLLLPWIADPDALFAEVRRVLRPGGLFAFATLGPDTLHELRAASKAVDNTPRVLEFTDMPELARGLQQAGFADPVLDRDLHRLTYSGTAALFADLRALGATNRRKDRVAHLTGRARIEALSDAYEIHRDATGRLPVTCEVIYGHAWVPAGDAVRRKRGGNPNEVVVPLSSLRRHP
;
A
#
# COMPACT_ATOMS: atom_id res chain seq x y z
N MET A 1 8.41 -6.41 13.59
CA MET A 1 8.07 -7.76 13.06
C MET A 1 9.17 -8.21 12.10
N PRO A 2 10.18 -8.95 12.52
CA PRO A 2 11.15 -9.43 11.57
C PRO A 2 10.46 -10.42 10.62
N THR A 3 10.57 -10.18 9.31
CA THR A 3 10.21 -11.22 8.33
C THR A 3 11.09 -12.44 8.63
N PRO A 4 10.55 -13.67 8.54
CA PRO A 4 11.30 -14.90 8.80
C PRO A 4 12.44 -15.15 7.80
N TYR A 5 12.64 -14.24 6.86
CA TYR A 5 13.66 -14.27 5.81
C TYR A 5 14.12 -12.85 5.46
N GLN A 6 15.32 -12.74 4.91
CA GLN A 6 15.82 -11.47 4.40
C GLN A 6 15.37 -11.23 2.97
N LEU A 7 14.95 -9.99 2.66
CA LEU A 7 14.63 -9.55 1.31
C LEU A 7 15.87 -8.97 0.59
N ASP A 8 15.98 -9.27 -0.69
CA ASP A 8 16.96 -8.69 -1.61
C ASP A 8 16.37 -7.40 -2.20
N THR A 9 16.55 -6.30 -1.52
CA THR A 9 16.00 -4.99 -1.87
C THR A 9 16.56 -4.46 -3.20
N THR A 10 17.87 -4.65 -3.44
CA THR A 10 18.54 -4.21 -4.68
C THR A 10 17.98 -4.92 -5.91
N THR A 11 17.83 -6.25 -5.83
CA THR A 11 17.17 -7.02 -6.91
C THR A 11 15.72 -6.57 -7.08
N GLY A 12 15.03 -6.24 -6.00
CA GLY A 12 13.67 -5.71 -6.04
C GLY A 12 13.56 -4.42 -6.82
N GLN A 13 14.35 -3.42 -6.48
CA GLN A 13 14.39 -2.11 -7.17
C GLN A 13 14.67 -2.27 -8.66
N ARG A 14 15.67 -3.13 -9.02
CA ARG A 14 15.98 -3.39 -10.41
C ARG A 14 14.81 -4.02 -11.18
N ARG A 15 14.12 -5.00 -10.59
CA ARG A 15 13.00 -5.70 -11.25
C ARG A 15 11.79 -4.78 -11.42
N PHE A 16 11.46 -3.97 -10.44
CA PHE A 16 10.41 -2.96 -10.59
C PHE A 16 10.78 -1.92 -11.64
N SER A 17 12.04 -1.44 -11.67
CA SER A 17 12.49 -0.54 -12.73
C SER A 17 12.36 -1.14 -14.12
N GLN A 18 12.67 -2.43 -14.28
CA GLN A 18 12.54 -3.15 -15.56
C GLN A 18 11.07 -3.38 -15.94
N ALA A 19 10.19 -3.62 -14.96
CA ALA A 19 8.77 -3.85 -15.19
C ALA A 19 8.01 -2.57 -15.52
N ALA A 20 8.53 -1.39 -15.19
CA ALA A 20 7.80 -0.12 -15.20
C ALA A 20 7.07 0.17 -16.54
N ALA A 21 7.72 -0.12 -17.68
CA ALA A 21 7.15 0.16 -19.02
C ALA A 21 5.88 -0.66 -19.32
N GLY A 22 5.77 -1.89 -18.79
CA GLY A 22 4.63 -2.78 -19.01
C GLY A 22 3.74 -2.95 -17.78
N TYR A 23 4.13 -2.35 -16.66
CA TYR A 23 3.49 -2.58 -15.35
C TYR A 23 1.99 -2.31 -15.38
N ASP A 24 1.58 -1.17 -15.91
CA ASP A 24 0.18 -0.74 -15.91
C ASP A 24 -0.75 -1.65 -16.70
N SER A 25 -0.26 -2.34 -17.71
CA SER A 25 -1.05 -3.31 -18.48
C SER A 25 -1.33 -4.60 -17.72
N ALA A 26 -0.46 -4.96 -16.77
CA ALA A 26 -0.61 -6.15 -15.92
C ALA A 26 -1.24 -5.84 -14.55
N ALA A 27 -1.28 -4.55 -14.15
CA ALA A 27 -1.61 -4.11 -12.79
C ALA A 27 -3.13 -4.01 -12.52
N VAL A 28 -3.95 -4.93 -13.06
CA VAL A 28 -5.42 -4.88 -12.91
C VAL A 28 -5.85 -4.97 -11.43
N LEU A 29 -5.28 -5.92 -10.69
CA LEU A 29 -5.57 -6.07 -9.26
C LEU A 29 -5.06 -4.89 -8.46
N GLN A 30 -3.87 -4.39 -8.76
CA GLN A 30 -3.28 -3.22 -8.09
C GLN A 30 -4.13 -1.96 -8.30
N ASP A 31 -4.69 -1.79 -9.49
CA ASP A 31 -5.58 -0.68 -9.82
C ASP A 31 -6.89 -0.77 -9.04
N LEU A 32 -7.46 -1.97 -8.91
CA LEU A 32 -8.65 -2.22 -8.10
C LEU A 32 -8.40 -1.91 -6.62
N ILE A 33 -7.32 -2.45 -6.06
CA ILE A 33 -6.95 -2.26 -4.65
C ILE A 33 -6.69 -0.78 -4.35
N ARG A 34 -5.96 -0.09 -5.22
CA ARG A 34 -5.69 1.35 -5.08
C ARG A 34 -6.99 2.16 -5.11
N THR A 35 -7.90 1.85 -6.03
CA THR A 35 -9.20 2.51 -6.14
C THR A 35 -10.01 2.31 -4.88
N GLU A 36 -10.08 1.10 -4.36
CA GLU A 36 -10.79 0.80 -3.13
C GLU A 36 -10.17 1.52 -1.92
N LEU A 37 -8.84 1.55 -1.81
CA LEU A 37 -8.16 2.29 -0.75
C LEU A 37 -8.45 3.81 -0.82
N LEU A 38 -8.55 4.37 -2.03
CA LEU A 38 -8.93 5.77 -2.24
C LEU A 38 -10.39 6.03 -1.86
N ASN A 39 -11.32 5.11 -2.18
CA ASN A 39 -12.73 5.20 -1.82
C ASN A 39 -12.91 5.20 -0.30
N ARG A 40 -12.09 4.42 0.42
CA ARG A 40 -12.11 4.40 1.90
C ARG A 40 -11.69 5.74 2.52
N LEU A 41 -11.04 6.63 1.78
CA LEU A 41 -10.79 8.00 2.22
C LEU A 41 -12.03 8.91 2.11
N ASP A 42 -13.13 8.48 1.45
CA ASP A 42 -14.35 9.30 1.31
C ASP A 42 -15.08 9.54 2.63
N VAL A 43 -14.96 8.59 3.56
CA VAL A 43 -15.56 8.71 4.90
C VAL A 43 -14.65 9.43 5.89
N VAL A 44 -13.44 9.80 5.46
CA VAL A 44 -12.42 10.45 6.29
C VAL A 44 -12.52 11.97 6.12
N GLN A 45 -12.80 12.67 7.22
CA GLN A 45 -12.78 14.13 7.24
C GLN A 45 -11.35 14.65 7.44
N LEU A 46 -10.58 14.66 6.36
CA LEU A 46 -9.21 15.18 6.36
C LEU A 46 -9.03 16.18 5.22
N GLN A 47 -8.45 17.34 5.53
CA GLN A 47 -8.02 18.33 4.56
C GLN A 47 -6.49 18.46 4.61
N PRO A 48 -5.76 17.56 3.95
CA PRO A 48 -4.32 17.51 4.03
C PRO A 48 -3.70 18.69 3.28
N THR A 49 -2.56 19.16 3.75
CA THR A 49 -1.69 20.12 3.06
C THR A 49 -0.47 19.43 2.48
N VAL A 50 -0.02 18.32 3.09
CA VAL A 50 1.10 17.50 2.64
C VAL A 50 0.67 16.03 2.65
N VAL A 51 0.77 15.38 1.49
CA VAL A 51 0.42 13.97 1.28
C VAL A 51 1.64 13.24 0.74
N LEU A 52 2.00 12.11 1.33
CA LEU A 52 3.00 11.18 0.79
C LEU A 52 2.31 9.95 0.23
N ASP A 53 2.68 9.56 -0.99
CA ASP A 53 2.32 8.28 -1.62
C ASP A 53 3.57 7.39 -1.60
N LEU A 54 3.64 6.47 -0.64
CA LEU A 54 4.79 5.58 -0.43
C LEU A 54 4.70 4.34 -1.31
N GLY A 55 5.75 4.08 -2.07
CA GLY A 55 5.75 3.05 -3.11
C GLY A 55 4.84 3.46 -4.27
N CYS A 56 4.97 4.69 -4.75
CA CYS A 56 4.05 5.28 -5.73
C CYS A 56 4.04 4.56 -7.08
N GLY A 57 5.04 3.70 -7.37
CA GLY A 57 5.15 2.95 -8.61
C GLY A 57 5.10 3.86 -9.84
N THR A 58 4.17 3.59 -10.76
CA THR A 58 3.95 4.38 -11.98
C THR A 58 3.20 5.71 -11.73
N GLY A 59 2.91 6.07 -10.47
CA GLY A 59 2.33 7.36 -10.09
C GLY A 59 0.81 7.48 -10.21
N LYS A 60 0.09 6.41 -10.52
CA LYS A 60 -1.39 6.44 -10.62
C LYS A 60 -2.04 6.77 -9.27
N GLY A 61 -1.48 6.30 -8.15
CA GLY A 61 -1.92 6.65 -6.79
C GLY A 61 -1.75 8.15 -6.54
N SER A 62 -0.55 8.66 -6.79
CA SER A 62 -0.21 10.07 -6.64
C SER A 62 -1.12 10.97 -7.52
N ALA A 63 -1.39 10.57 -8.77
CA ALA A 63 -2.29 11.32 -9.65
C ALA A 63 -3.73 11.37 -9.11
N ALA A 64 -4.23 10.26 -8.58
CA ALA A 64 -5.56 10.22 -7.97
C ALA A 64 -5.64 11.07 -6.68
N LEU A 65 -4.59 11.06 -5.85
CA LEU A 65 -4.48 11.93 -4.68
C LEU A 65 -4.41 13.42 -5.06
N LEU A 66 -3.70 13.75 -6.15
CA LEU A 66 -3.68 15.09 -6.73
C LEU A 66 -5.06 15.52 -7.21
N ALA A 67 -5.78 14.67 -7.93
CA ALA A 67 -7.14 14.95 -8.38
C ALA A 67 -8.09 15.19 -7.19
N ARG A 68 -7.88 14.50 -6.06
CA ARG A 68 -8.70 14.62 -4.87
C ARG A 68 -8.39 15.85 -4.03
N TYR A 69 -7.11 16.11 -3.74
CA TYR A 69 -6.68 17.11 -2.76
C TYR A 69 -6.04 18.37 -3.37
N ALA A 70 -5.72 18.34 -4.65
CA ALA A 70 -5.15 19.46 -5.39
C ALA A 70 -5.74 19.56 -6.81
N PRO A 71 -7.08 19.58 -6.98
CA PRO A 71 -7.68 19.58 -8.30
C PRO A 71 -7.26 20.81 -9.11
N LEU A 72 -6.94 20.60 -10.38
CA LEU A 72 -6.61 21.69 -11.30
C LEU A 72 -7.84 22.58 -11.49
N GLN A 73 -7.67 23.86 -11.19
CA GLN A 73 -8.75 24.82 -11.40
C GLN A 73 -9.00 25.06 -12.90
N PRO A 74 -10.26 25.29 -13.32
CA PRO A 74 -10.58 25.81 -14.64
C PRO A 74 -9.82 27.10 -14.93
N LEU A 75 -9.43 27.33 -16.19
CA LEU A 75 -8.65 28.50 -16.59
C LEU A 75 -9.26 29.84 -16.13
N LYS A 76 -10.60 29.95 -16.17
CA LYS A 76 -11.32 31.16 -15.71
C LYS A 76 -11.13 31.41 -14.20
N GLU A 77 -11.15 30.38 -13.38
CA GLU A 77 -10.97 30.50 -11.93
C GLU A 77 -9.50 30.76 -11.58
N ARG A 78 -8.56 30.16 -12.31
CA ARG A 78 -7.12 30.49 -12.18
C ARG A 78 -6.85 31.96 -12.50
N ALA A 79 -7.47 32.48 -13.57
CA ALA A 79 -7.33 33.89 -13.93
C ALA A 79 -7.87 34.82 -12.82
N LYS A 80 -9.04 34.52 -12.23
CA LYS A 80 -9.59 35.30 -11.11
C LYS A 80 -8.65 35.27 -9.90
N THR A 81 -8.09 34.11 -9.57
CA THR A 81 -7.13 33.98 -8.45
C THR A 81 -5.86 34.79 -8.70
N LEU A 82 -5.30 34.74 -9.93
CA LEU A 82 -4.13 35.50 -10.33
C LEU A 82 -4.35 37.03 -10.29
N LEU A 83 -5.57 37.46 -10.61
CA LEU A 83 -5.98 38.86 -10.55
C LEU A 83 -6.41 39.33 -9.15
N GLY A 84 -6.32 38.47 -8.14
CA GLY A 84 -6.76 38.78 -6.77
C GLY A 84 -8.27 38.88 -6.61
N LEU A 85 -9.08 38.45 -7.60
CA LEU A 85 -10.54 38.50 -7.60
C LEU A 85 -11.17 37.28 -6.91
N ALA A 86 -10.39 36.24 -6.60
CA ALA A 86 -10.83 35.05 -5.86
C ALA A 86 -9.69 34.57 -4.94
N PRO A 87 -10.00 34.02 -3.75
CA PRO A 87 -8.98 33.46 -2.87
C PRO A 87 -8.30 32.25 -3.53
N LYS A 88 -7.02 32.07 -3.26
CA LYS A 88 -6.30 30.84 -3.67
C LYS A 88 -6.83 29.67 -2.85
N PRO A 89 -7.40 28.63 -3.47
CA PRO A 89 -7.84 27.47 -2.73
C PRO A 89 -6.66 26.78 -2.05
N ALA A 90 -6.88 26.23 -0.88
CA ALA A 90 -5.93 25.32 -0.25
C ALA A 90 -5.76 24.09 -1.15
N GLN A 91 -4.54 23.81 -1.56
CA GLN A 91 -4.17 22.66 -2.37
C GLN A 91 -3.08 21.89 -1.66
N ALA A 92 -3.26 20.56 -1.55
CA ALA A 92 -2.25 19.72 -0.97
C ALA A 92 -1.05 19.58 -1.93
N ARG A 93 0.16 19.53 -1.37
CA ARG A 93 1.31 18.96 -2.07
C ARG A 93 1.23 17.45 -1.97
N VAL A 94 1.37 16.76 -3.09
CA VAL A 94 1.39 15.29 -3.15
C VAL A 94 2.75 14.85 -3.64
N ILE A 95 3.45 14.09 -2.83
CA ILE A 95 4.80 13.61 -3.12
C ILE A 95 4.75 12.10 -3.28
N GLY A 96 4.99 11.62 -4.51
CA GLY A 96 5.18 10.22 -4.82
C GLY A 96 6.61 9.80 -4.48
N ILE A 97 6.74 8.76 -3.66
CA ILE A 97 8.04 8.24 -3.21
C ILE A 97 8.19 6.80 -3.67
N ASP A 98 9.27 6.50 -4.35
CA ASP A 98 9.65 5.13 -4.72
C ASP A 98 11.18 4.99 -4.73
N SER A 99 11.66 3.80 -4.48
CA SER A 99 13.08 3.49 -4.53
C SER A 99 13.56 3.00 -5.92
N ALA A 100 12.62 2.68 -6.83
CA ALA A 100 12.91 2.15 -8.16
C ALA A 100 12.93 3.27 -9.20
N PRO A 101 14.10 3.65 -9.78
CA PRO A 101 14.20 4.78 -10.72
C PRO A 101 13.31 4.65 -11.95
N GLY A 102 13.12 3.42 -12.47
CA GLY A 102 12.24 3.17 -13.61
C GLY A 102 10.78 3.46 -13.31
N MET A 103 10.31 3.18 -12.09
CA MET A 103 8.97 3.53 -11.62
C MET A 103 8.79 5.04 -11.56
N LEU A 104 9.73 5.77 -10.97
CA LEU A 104 9.69 7.23 -10.90
C LEU A 104 9.71 7.88 -12.30
N ALA A 105 10.49 7.34 -13.23
CA ALA A 105 10.49 7.82 -14.62
C ALA A 105 9.11 7.63 -15.28
N ALA A 106 8.44 6.50 -15.05
CA ALA A 106 7.08 6.27 -15.54
C ALA A 106 6.05 7.18 -14.84
N ALA A 107 6.22 7.43 -13.53
CA ALA A 107 5.33 8.27 -12.73
C ALA A 107 5.35 9.75 -13.16
N ALA A 108 6.44 10.22 -13.75
CA ALA A 108 6.63 11.63 -14.09
C ALA A 108 5.50 12.19 -14.96
N ALA A 109 5.02 11.43 -15.95
CA ALA A 109 3.93 11.84 -16.83
C ALA A 109 2.60 12.07 -16.08
N HIS A 110 2.34 11.27 -15.05
CA HIS A 110 1.11 11.36 -14.25
C HIS A 110 1.19 12.44 -13.18
N VAL A 111 2.35 12.59 -12.54
CA VAL A 111 2.51 13.43 -11.35
C VAL A 111 2.83 14.87 -11.74
N HIS A 112 3.76 15.09 -12.67
CA HIS A 112 4.17 16.44 -13.07
C HIS A 112 3.14 17.18 -13.96
N ALA A 113 2.07 16.50 -14.38
CA ALA A 113 0.92 17.16 -15.01
C ALA A 113 0.21 18.15 -14.04
N ASN A 114 0.42 18.00 -12.73
CA ASN A 114 -0.09 18.89 -11.70
C ASN A 114 1.09 19.61 -11.00
N PRO A 115 1.07 20.95 -10.88
CA PRO A 115 2.16 21.71 -10.24
C PRO A 115 2.32 21.46 -8.73
N GLN A 116 1.36 20.77 -8.10
CA GLN A 116 1.42 20.33 -6.70
C GLN A 116 1.97 18.90 -6.56
N GLY A 117 2.29 18.24 -7.67
CA GLY A 117 2.85 16.90 -7.71
C GLY A 117 4.37 16.91 -7.74
N GLU A 118 4.98 16.14 -6.88
CA GLU A 118 6.41 15.95 -6.77
C GLU A 118 6.77 14.47 -6.75
N LEU A 119 7.97 14.11 -7.19
CA LEU A 119 8.52 12.76 -7.13
C LEU A 119 9.85 12.76 -6.40
N LEU A 120 10.06 11.77 -5.55
CA LEU A 120 11.26 11.64 -4.74
C LEU A 120 11.76 10.20 -4.73
N ALA A 121 13.03 9.99 -5.04
CA ALA A 121 13.72 8.73 -4.82
C ALA A 121 14.20 8.66 -3.37
N ALA A 122 13.58 7.82 -2.54
CA ALA A 122 13.97 7.65 -1.14
C ALA A 122 13.65 6.27 -0.60
N ASP A 123 14.30 5.91 0.51
CA ASP A 123 13.90 4.78 1.33
C ASP A 123 12.71 5.20 2.20
N VAL A 124 11.63 4.44 2.13
CA VAL A 124 10.41 4.70 2.91
C VAL A 124 10.59 4.46 4.42
N CYS A 125 11.64 3.73 4.82
CA CYS A 125 12.03 3.54 6.22
C CYS A 125 12.97 4.65 6.74
N ALA A 126 13.37 5.62 5.88
CA ALA A 126 14.23 6.76 6.24
C ALA A 126 13.85 7.99 5.39
N LEU A 127 12.67 8.55 5.64
CA LEU A 127 12.10 9.63 4.85
C LEU A 127 12.81 10.97 5.13
N PRO A 128 13.16 11.77 4.10
CA PRO A 128 13.85 13.04 4.27
C PRO A 128 12.91 14.19 4.69
N TYR A 129 12.00 13.89 5.63
CA TYR A 129 11.06 14.86 6.19
C TYR A 129 11.25 15.00 7.69
N PRO A 130 11.07 16.19 8.26
CA PRO A 130 11.08 16.38 9.70
C PRO A 130 9.89 15.64 10.35
N ALA A 131 9.97 15.43 11.67
CA ALA A 131 8.86 14.88 12.45
C ALA A 131 7.63 15.81 12.37
N ALA A 132 6.44 15.22 12.41
CA ALA A 132 5.16 15.93 12.44
C ALA A 132 4.98 16.95 11.28
N HIS A 133 5.34 16.57 10.07
CA HIS A 133 5.29 17.42 8.87
C HIS A 133 4.17 17.05 7.91
N VAL A 134 3.71 15.83 7.91
CA VAL A 134 2.81 15.21 6.92
C VAL A 134 1.41 15.02 7.51
N ASP A 135 0.35 15.24 6.71
CA ASP A 135 -1.03 15.04 7.13
C ASP A 135 -1.57 13.65 6.78
N LEU A 136 -1.19 13.14 5.60
CA LEU A 136 -1.63 11.86 5.07
C LEU A 136 -0.45 11.10 4.49
N VAL A 137 -0.26 9.88 4.93
CA VAL A 137 0.58 8.89 4.27
C VAL A 137 -0.33 7.85 3.65
N PHE A 138 -0.18 7.64 2.35
CA PHE A 138 -0.89 6.63 1.56
C PHE A 138 0.11 5.58 1.08
N ALA A 139 -0.22 4.29 1.18
CA ALA A 139 0.65 3.21 0.73
C ALA A 139 -0.18 2.05 0.18
N SER A 140 -0.19 1.87 -1.14
CA SER A 140 -0.92 0.79 -1.79
C SER A 140 0.04 -0.34 -2.16
N LEU A 141 -0.10 -1.51 -1.50
CA LEU A 141 0.69 -2.73 -1.73
C LEU A 141 2.21 -2.57 -1.56
N LEU A 142 2.63 -1.65 -0.68
CA LEU A 142 4.04 -1.44 -0.36
C LEU A 142 4.59 -2.47 0.63
N LEU A 143 3.84 -2.78 1.70
CA LEU A 143 4.32 -3.57 2.85
C LEU A 143 4.94 -4.93 2.49
N PRO A 144 4.43 -5.70 1.51
CA PRO A 144 5.03 -6.98 1.11
C PRO A 144 6.49 -6.87 0.65
N TRP A 145 6.94 -5.66 0.38
CA TRP A 145 8.27 -5.38 -0.14
C TRP A 145 9.22 -4.77 0.90
N ILE A 146 8.75 -4.58 2.11
CA ILE A 146 9.51 -3.99 3.21
C ILE A 146 10.11 -5.12 4.06
N ALA A 147 11.42 -5.05 4.29
CA ALA A 147 12.13 -6.04 5.08
C ALA A 147 11.85 -5.90 6.60
N ASP A 148 11.59 -4.67 7.04
CA ASP A 148 11.30 -4.33 8.42
C ASP A 148 10.04 -3.45 8.50
N PRO A 149 8.84 -4.05 8.59
CA PRO A 149 7.60 -3.29 8.74
C PRO A 149 7.54 -2.42 9.99
N ASP A 150 8.20 -2.80 11.09
CA ASP A 150 8.23 -2.00 12.32
C ASP A 150 9.01 -0.70 12.09
N ALA A 151 10.13 -0.76 11.37
CA ALA A 151 10.87 0.44 10.97
C ALA A 151 10.02 1.36 10.07
N LEU A 152 9.27 0.79 9.12
CA LEU A 152 8.34 1.57 8.30
C LEU A 152 7.26 2.25 9.15
N PHE A 153 6.62 1.52 10.07
CA PHE A 153 5.56 2.07 10.93
C PHE A 153 6.09 3.17 11.84
N ALA A 154 7.29 2.99 12.41
CA ALA A 154 7.96 4.01 13.22
C ALA A 154 8.26 5.28 12.41
N GLU A 155 8.73 5.12 11.18
CA GLU A 155 9.07 6.24 10.30
C GLU A 155 7.82 6.99 9.81
N VAL A 156 6.77 6.27 9.40
CA VAL A 156 5.47 6.88 9.05
C VAL A 156 4.89 7.63 10.25
N ARG A 157 4.96 7.02 11.45
CA ARG A 157 4.51 7.66 12.69
C ARG A 157 5.30 8.92 12.99
N ARG A 158 6.60 8.92 12.75
CA ARG A 158 7.49 10.07 12.99
C ARG A 158 7.13 11.26 12.10
N VAL A 159 6.91 11.03 10.81
CA VAL A 159 6.64 12.12 9.85
C VAL A 159 5.21 12.64 9.92
N LEU A 160 4.25 11.81 10.33
CA LEU A 160 2.86 12.24 10.50
C LEU A 160 2.70 13.18 11.69
N ARG A 161 1.97 14.27 11.48
CA ARG A 161 1.60 15.20 12.56
C ARG A 161 0.53 14.60 13.47
N PRO A 162 0.34 15.12 14.68
CA PRO A 162 -0.81 14.79 15.51
C PRO A 162 -2.13 14.98 14.73
N GLY A 163 -3.00 13.98 14.73
CA GLY A 163 -4.21 13.94 13.92
C GLY A 163 -3.99 13.52 12.46
N GLY A 164 -2.75 13.21 12.05
CA GLY A 164 -2.45 12.68 10.73
C GLY A 164 -2.86 11.23 10.55
N LEU A 165 -3.08 10.82 9.30
CA LEU A 165 -3.59 9.51 8.91
C LEU A 165 -2.54 8.71 8.14
N PHE A 166 -2.37 7.45 8.49
CA PHE A 166 -1.76 6.42 7.65
C PHE A 166 -2.86 5.56 7.05
N ALA A 167 -3.03 5.59 5.72
CA ALA A 167 -3.94 4.75 4.95
C ALA A 167 -3.15 3.80 4.08
N PHE A 168 -3.37 2.50 4.20
CA PHE A 168 -2.61 1.51 3.45
C PHE A 168 -3.44 0.32 3.01
N ALA A 169 -2.96 -0.38 1.97
CA ALA A 169 -3.38 -1.70 1.59
C ALA A 169 -2.18 -2.62 1.50
N THR A 170 -2.33 -3.85 1.97
CA THR A 170 -1.30 -4.88 1.90
C THR A 170 -1.91 -6.25 1.57
N LEU A 171 -1.05 -7.22 1.27
CA LEU A 171 -1.48 -8.60 1.06
C LEU A 171 -1.50 -9.35 2.39
N GLY A 172 -2.50 -10.21 2.57
CA GLY A 172 -2.66 -11.09 3.71
C GLY A 172 -2.21 -12.52 3.45
N PRO A 173 -2.17 -13.37 4.50
CA PRO A 173 -1.57 -14.71 4.47
C PRO A 173 -2.23 -15.70 3.51
N ASP A 174 -3.51 -15.51 3.16
CA ASP A 174 -4.21 -16.39 2.20
C ASP A 174 -3.83 -16.09 0.74
N THR A 175 -3.04 -15.04 0.47
CA THR A 175 -2.59 -14.70 -0.88
C THR A 175 -1.72 -15.80 -1.46
N LEU A 176 -2.06 -16.25 -2.70
CA LEU A 176 -1.34 -17.30 -3.44
C LEU A 176 -1.25 -18.64 -2.66
N HIS A 177 -2.24 -18.97 -1.82
CA HIS A 177 -2.21 -20.21 -1.05
C HIS A 177 -2.19 -21.45 -1.96
N GLU A 178 -2.82 -21.39 -3.15
CA GLU A 178 -2.80 -22.46 -4.14
C GLU A 178 -1.38 -22.71 -4.66
N LEU A 179 -0.66 -21.64 -5.01
CA LEU A 179 0.73 -21.72 -5.46
C LEU A 179 1.66 -22.23 -4.33
N ARG A 180 1.37 -21.85 -3.09
CA ARG A 180 2.11 -22.31 -1.91
C ARG A 180 1.88 -23.80 -1.67
N ALA A 181 0.63 -24.27 -1.82
CA ALA A 181 0.28 -25.69 -1.69
C ALA A 181 0.96 -26.52 -2.79
N ALA A 182 0.88 -26.09 -4.06
CA ALA A 182 1.55 -26.74 -5.17
C ALA A 182 3.08 -26.79 -4.99
N SER A 183 3.69 -25.72 -4.49
CA SER A 183 5.14 -25.68 -4.20
C SER A 183 5.55 -26.72 -3.15
N LYS A 184 4.76 -26.87 -2.08
CA LYS A 184 5.00 -27.87 -1.03
C LYS A 184 4.91 -29.29 -1.56
N ALA A 185 3.99 -29.55 -2.48
CA ALA A 185 3.81 -30.87 -3.07
C ALA A 185 5.00 -31.31 -3.96
N VAL A 186 5.73 -30.34 -4.55
CA VAL A 186 6.84 -30.64 -5.46
C VAL A 186 8.18 -30.82 -4.72
N ASP A 187 8.59 -29.82 -3.94
CA ASP A 187 9.94 -29.82 -3.35
C ASP A 187 10.08 -28.98 -2.09
N ASN A 188 8.97 -28.51 -1.52
CA ASN A 188 8.91 -27.64 -0.35
C ASN A 188 9.78 -26.34 -0.46
N THR A 189 10.14 -25.93 -1.70
CA THR A 189 10.90 -24.69 -1.93
C THR A 189 9.98 -23.49 -1.73
N PRO A 190 10.31 -22.50 -0.88
CA PRO A 190 9.50 -21.30 -0.69
C PRO A 190 9.49 -20.43 -1.95
N ARG A 191 8.38 -20.42 -2.68
CA ARG A 191 8.20 -19.62 -3.91
C ARG A 191 7.34 -18.38 -3.72
N VAL A 192 6.54 -18.37 -2.67
CA VAL A 192 5.66 -17.27 -2.28
C VAL A 192 6.20 -16.63 -1.01
N LEU A 193 6.15 -15.30 -0.93
CA LEU A 193 6.45 -14.56 0.30
C LEU A 193 5.42 -14.90 1.37
N GLU A 194 5.81 -14.81 2.61
CA GLU A 194 4.88 -14.84 3.74
C GLU A 194 4.36 -13.42 3.96
N PHE A 195 3.06 -13.29 4.13
CA PHE A 195 2.41 -12.01 4.36
C PHE A 195 1.92 -11.94 5.80
N THR A 196 1.99 -10.75 6.37
CA THR A 196 1.61 -10.48 7.76
C THR A 196 0.09 -10.52 7.91
N ASP A 197 -0.40 -11.12 8.99
CA ASP A 197 -1.82 -11.15 9.31
C ASP A 197 -2.33 -9.85 9.95
N MET A 198 -3.66 -9.69 10.04
CA MET A 198 -4.28 -8.49 10.63
C MET A 198 -3.92 -8.28 12.11
N PRO A 199 -3.93 -9.29 13.01
CA PRO A 199 -3.54 -9.11 14.39
C PRO A 199 -2.12 -8.61 14.55
N GLU A 200 -1.20 -9.11 13.74
CA GLU A 200 0.20 -8.72 13.77
C GLU A 200 0.41 -7.30 13.23
N LEU A 201 -0.30 -6.92 12.15
CA LEU A 201 -0.33 -5.55 11.64
C LEU A 201 -0.86 -4.58 12.70
N ALA A 202 -2.00 -4.90 13.34
CA ALA A 202 -2.57 -4.08 14.40
C ALA A 202 -1.60 -3.87 15.57
N ARG A 203 -0.92 -4.94 15.99
CA ARG A 203 0.08 -4.89 17.05
C ARG A 203 1.26 -3.99 16.68
N GLY A 204 1.82 -4.13 15.47
CA GLY A 204 2.92 -3.29 14.99
C GLY A 204 2.55 -1.81 14.92
N LEU A 205 1.38 -1.48 14.42
CA LEU A 205 0.87 -0.11 14.40
C LEU A 205 0.71 0.48 15.81
N GLN A 206 0.14 -0.29 16.75
CA GLN A 206 0.01 0.14 18.15
C GLN A 206 1.36 0.35 18.82
N GLN A 207 2.32 -0.55 18.59
CA GLN A 207 3.69 -0.42 19.10
C GLN A 207 4.40 0.81 18.54
N ALA A 208 4.15 1.18 17.29
CA ALA A 208 4.65 2.42 16.70
C ALA A 208 3.95 3.69 17.25
N GLY A 209 2.89 3.55 18.05
CA GLY A 209 2.18 4.65 18.68
C GLY A 209 1.04 5.24 17.86
N PHE A 210 0.48 4.46 16.93
CA PHE A 210 -0.80 4.79 16.31
C PHE A 210 -1.97 4.47 17.26
N ALA A 211 -3.03 5.28 17.19
CA ALA A 211 -4.26 5.04 17.92
C ALA A 211 -5.28 4.33 17.02
N ASP A 212 -6.03 3.43 17.67
CA ASP A 212 -7.24 2.81 17.15
C ASP A 212 -7.12 2.36 15.66
N PRO A 213 -6.14 1.50 15.31
CA PRO A 213 -6.01 1.02 13.94
C PRO A 213 -7.27 0.25 13.53
N VAL A 214 -7.88 0.66 12.42
CA VAL A 214 -9.01 -0.03 11.81
C VAL A 214 -8.49 -0.85 10.65
N LEU A 215 -8.66 -2.16 10.71
CA LEU A 215 -8.25 -3.08 9.66
C LEU A 215 -9.47 -3.85 9.15
N ASP A 216 -9.50 -4.04 7.85
CA ASP A 216 -10.54 -4.79 7.15
C ASP A 216 -9.91 -5.62 6.04
N ARG A 217 -10.54 -6.72 5.64
CA ARG A 217 -10.00 -7.61 4.61
C ARG A 217 -11.01 -7.94 3.53
N ASP A 218 -10.51 -8.02 2.29
CA ASP A 218 -11.23 -8.51 1.13
C ASP A 218 -10.50 -9.68 0.49
N LEU A 219 -11.26 -10.63 -0.07
CA LEU A 219 -10.74 -11.74 -0.84
C LEU A 219 -11.06 -11.53 -2.32
N HIS A 220 -10.01 -11.38 -3.13
CA HIS A 220 -10.11 -11.31 -4.58
C HIS A 220 -9.71 -12.65 -5.18
N ARG A 221 -10.52 -13.15 -6.12
CA ARG A 221 -10.22 -14.36 -6.87
C ARG A 221 -9.96 -14.04 -8.32
N LEU A 222 -8.69 -14.11 -8.72
CA LEU A 222 -8.29 -14.05 -10.12
C LEU A 222 -8.36 -15.46 -10.73
N THR A 223 -8.48 -15.55 -12.05
CA THR A 223 -8.48 -16.84 -12.72
C THR A 223 -7.60 -16.81 -13.97
N TYR A 224 -6.83 -17.85 -14.19
CA TYR A 224 -5.90 -17.97 -15.30
C TYR A 224 -6.21 -19.21 -16.16
N SER A 225 -5.82 -19.17 -17.42
CA SER A 225 -5.93 -20.33 -18.32
C SER A 225 -4.94 -21.45 -17.96
N GLY A 226 -3.83 -21.08 -17.33
CA GLY A 226 -2.78 -22.00 -16.88
C GLY A 226 -1.72 -21.28 -16.08
N THR A 227 -0.80 -22.03 -15.45
CA THR A 227 0.30 -21.50 -14.63
C THR A 227 1.26 -20.61 -15.41
N ALA A 228 1.44 -20.85 -16.71
CA ALA A 228 2.28 -20.01 -17.56
C ALA A 228 1.78 -18.56 -17.62
N ALA A 229 0.46 -18.35 -17.71
CA ALA A 229 -0.16 -17.03 -17.69
C ALA A 229 0.02 -16.35 -16.32
N LEU A 230 -0.20 -17.07 -15.23
CA LEU A 230 0.07 -16.58 -13.87
C LEU A 230 1.52 -16.13 -13.71
N PHE A 231 2.49 -16.96 -14.14
CA PHE A 231 3.90 -16.60 -14.00
C PHE A 231 4.31 -15.45 -14.93
N ALA A 232 3.64 -15.27 -16.07
CA ALA A 232 3.85 -14.12 -16.94
C ALA A 232 3.42 -12.82 -16.25
N ASP A 233 2.22 -12.81 -15.64
CA ASP A 233 1.71 -11.66 -14.90
C ASP A 233 2.60 -11.29 -13.71
N LEU A 234 2.98 -12.28 -12.88
CA LEU A 234 3.88 -12.03 -11.74
C LEU A 234 5.23 -11.43 -12.18
N ARG A 235 5.74 -11.83 -13.35
CA ARG A 235 6.96 -11.24 -13.91
C ARG A 235 6.73 -9.83 -14.45
N ALA A 236 5.62 -9.60 -15.15
CA ALA A 236 5.26 -8.30 -15.69
C ALA A 236 5.07 -7.25 -14.57
N LEU A 237 4.57 -7.68 -13.42
CA LEU A 237 4.44 -6.87 -12.21
C LEU A 237 5.75 -6.70 -11.42
N GLY A 238 6.85 -7.35 -11.82
CA GLY A 238 8.07 -7.40 -11.00
C GLY A 238 7.90 -8.14 -9.67
N ALA A 239 6.73 -8.77 -9.44
CA ALA A 239 6.33 -9.44 -8.21
C ALA A 239 6.89 -10.87 -8.13
N THR A 240 8.21 -11.01 -8.27
CA THR A 240 8.89 -12.30 -8.22
C THR A 240 9.52 -12.53 -6.84
N ASN A 241 9.83 -13.77 -6.51
CA ASN A 241 10.45 -14.13 -5.24
C ASN A 241 11.78 -13.38 -5.02
N ARG A 242 11.85 -12.59 -3.94
CA ARG A 242 13.02 -11.76 -3.55
C ARG A 242 13.65 -12.20 -2.24
N ARG A 243 13.35 -13.38 -1.74
CA ARG A 243 14.03 -13.93 -0.58
C ARG A 243 15.51 -14.10 -0.89
N LYS A 244 16.41 -13.75 0.02
CA LYS A 244 17.85 -13.99 -0.14
C LYS A 244 18.20 -15.47 -0.11
N ASP A 245 17.42 -16.26 0.63
CA ASP A 245 17.55 -17.72 0.71
C ASP A 245 16.87 -18.48 -0.45
N ARG A 246 16.37 -17.76 -1.47
CA ARG A 246 15.84 -18.40 -2.67
C ARG A 246 16.91 -19.20 -3.38
N VAL A 247 16.50 -20.29 -4.00
CA VAL A 247 17.38 -21.09 -4.86
C VAL A 247 17.92 -20.22 -6.00
N ALA A 248 19.24 -20.07 -6.06
CA ALA A 248 19.93 -19.15 -6.98
C ALA A 248 20.12 -19.71 -8.40
N HIS A 249 19.88 -21.02 -8.62
CA HIS A 249 20.01 -21.64 -9.94
C HIS A 249 18.70 -21.59 -10.73
N LEU A 250 18.79 -21.72 -12.05
CA LEU A 250 17.65 -21.78 -12.94
C LEU A 250 16.73 -22.95 -12.53
N THR A 251 15.44 -22.67 -12.41
CA THR A 251 14.44 -23.72 -12.21
C THR A 251 14.34 -24.53 -13.50
N GLY A 252 14.76 -25.79 -13.47
CA GLY A 252 14.72 -26.67 -14.64
C GLY A 252 13.28 -26.88 -15.13
N ARG A 253 13.13 -27.18 -16.43
CA ARG A 253 11.83 -27.36 -17.10
C ARG A 253 10.96 -28.41 -16.39
N ALA A 254 11.53 -29.56 -16.05
CA ALA A 254 10.79 -30.62 -15.34
C ALA A 254 10.21 -30.16 -14.00
N ARG A 255 10.89 -29.27 -13.30
CA ARG A 255 10.40 -28.71 -12.01
C ARG A 255 9.27 -27.71 -12.22
N ILE A 256 9.30 -26.94 -13.32
CA ILE A 256 8.18 -26.04 -13.69
C ILE A 256 6.96 -26.87 -14.10
N GLU A 257 7.16 -27.95 -14.86
CA GLU A 257 6.10 -28.89 -15.24
C GLU A 257 5.48 -29.53 -14.01
N ALA A 258 6.29 -30.09 -13.10
CA ALA A 258 5.79 -30.66 -11.85
C ALA A 258 5.00 -29.67 -10.99
N LEU A 259 5.42 -28.38 -10.93
CA LEU A 259 4.69 -27.33 -10.24
C LEU A 259 3.36 -27.03 -10.92
N SER A 260 3.33 -27.04 -12.26
CA SER A 260 2.10 -26.84 -13.04
C SER A 260 1.12 -28.00 -12.80
N ASP A 261 1.60 -29.23 -12.84
CA ASP A 261 0.78 -30.43 -12.59
C ASP A 261 0.22 -30.42 -11.15
N ALA A 262 1.04 -30.06 -10.17
CA ALA A 262 0.59 -29.94 -8.78
C ALA A 262 -0.44 -28.80 -8.59
N TYR A 263 -0.43 -27.77 -9.44
CA TYR A 263 -1.41 -26.68 -9.39
C TYR A 263 -2.76 -27.10 -10.03
N GLU A 264 -2.77 -28.08 -10.95
CA GLU A 264 -3.98 -28.50 -11.68
C GLU A 264 -5.11 -29.00 -10.77
N ILE A 265 -4.80 -29.50 -9.58
CA ILE A 265 -5.82 -29.93 -8.60
C ILE A 265 -6.77 -28.80 -8.16
N HIS A 266 -6.34 -27.54 -8.35
CA HIS A 266 -7.14 -26.36 -8.03
C HIS A 266 -8.00 -25.87 -9.20
N ARG A 267 -7.94 -26.53 -10.39
CA ARG A 267 -8.72 -26.14 -11.56
C ARG A 267 -10.23 -26.19 -11.24
N ASP A 268 -10.89 -25.08 -11.49
CA ASP A 268 -12.32 -24.96 -11.22
C ASP A 268 -13.18 -25.59 -12.33
N ALA A 269 -14.49 -25.66 -12.09
CA ALA A 269 -15.45 -26.24 -13.01
C ALA A 269 -15.53 -25.50 -14.37
N THR A 270 -15.02 -24.28 -14.47
CA THR A 270 -14.95 -23.51 -15.71
C THR A 270 -13.66 -23.78 -16.50
N GLY A 271 -12.81 -24.68 -16.00
CA GLY A 271 -11.53 -25.03 -16.60
C GLY A 271 -10.45 -23.98 -16.36
N ARG A 272 -10.59 -23.12 -15.33
CA ARG A 272 -9.60 -22.08 -15.01
C ARG A 272 -8.89 -22.37 -13.69
N LEU A 273 -7.65 -21.89 -13.59
CA LEU A 273 -6.86 -21.97 -12.36
C LEU A 273 -7.15 -20.72 -11.50
N PRO A 274 -7.66 -20.88 -10.28
CA PRO A 274 -7.86 -19.77 -9.37
C PRO A 274 -6.54 -19.31 -8.77
N VAL A 275 -6.50 -18.03 -8.44
CA VAL A 275 -5.46 -17.39 -7.64
C VAL A 275 -6.16 -16.52 -6.61
N THR A 276 -6.03 -16.88 -5.36
CA THR A 276 -6.59 -16.11 -4.26
C THR A 276 -5.62 -15.00 -3.89
N CYS A 277 -6.16 -13.78 -3.73
CA CYS A 277 -5.46 -12.63 -3.20
C CYS A 277 -6.26 -12.06 -2.03
N GLU A 278 -5.75 -12.24 -0.82
CA GLU A 278 -6.26 -11.60 0.37
C GLU A 278 -5.66 -10.19 0.44
N VAL A 279 -6.50 -9.18 0.57
CA VAL A 279 -6.09 -7.79 0.72
C VAL A 279 -6.54 -7.28 2.07
N ILE A 280 -5.61 -6.72 2.83
CA ILE A 280 -5.88 -6.07 4.10
C ILE A 280 -5.76 -4.57 3.89
N TYR A 281 -6.85 -3.84 4.15
CA TYR A 281 -6.90 -2.39 4.16
C TYR A 281 -6.76 -1.88 5.59
N GLY A 282 -5.99 -0.83 5.79
CA GLY A 282 -5.75 -0.26 7.11
C GLY A 282 -5.81 1.26 7.15
N HIS A 283 -6.42 1.77 8.22
CA HIS A 283 -6.37 3.17 8.64
C HIS A 283 -5.82 3.23 10.06
N ALA A 284 -4.82 4.07 10.28
CA ALA A 284 -4.22 4.28 11.60
C ALA A 284 -3.96 5.78 11.81
N TRP A 285 -4.41 6.31 12.94
CA TRP A 285 -4.30 7.73 13.26
C TRP A 285 -3.18 8.00 14.23
N VAL A 286 -2.50 9.12 14.04
CA VAL A 286 -1.63 9.68 15.08
C VAL A 286 -2.50 10.37 16.12
N PRO A 287 -2.37 10.04 17.43
CA PRO A 287 -3.13 10.72 18.48
C PRO A 287 -3.00 12.25 18.37
N ALA A 288 -4.13 12.95 18.39
CA ALA A 288 -4.15 14.42 18.38
C ALA A 288 -3.81 14.93 19.77
N GLY A 289 -2.52 15.00 20.11
CA GLY A 289 -1.95 15.67 21.31
C GLY A 289 -2.72 15.55 22.64
N ASP A 290 -2.17 16.08 23.72
CA ASP A 290 -2.63 15.97 25.12
C ASP A 290 -4.09 16.38 25.45
N ALA A 291 -4.85 16.91 24.52
CA ALA A 291 -6.27 17.19 24.73
C ALA A 291 -7.10 15.92 25.01
N VAL A 292 -6.64 14.75 24.55
CA VAL A 292 -7.27 13.45 24.84
C VAL A 292 -6.75 12.83 26.13
N ARG A 293 -5.48 13.10 26.49
CA ARG A 293 -4.89 12.57 27.74
C ARG A 293 -5.49 13.20 29.00
N ARG A 294 -5.90 14.46 28.97
CA ARG A 294 -6.53 15.13 30.14
C ARG A 294 -7.93 14.62 30.50
N LYS A 295 -8.59 13.83 29.62
CA LYS A 295 -9.86 13.16 29.96
C LYS A 295 -9.68 11.72 30.48
N ARG A 296 -8.46 11.18 30.51
CA ARG A 296 -8.16 9.82 31.04
C ARG A 296 -7.49 9.87 32.42
N GLY A 297 -7.96 10.74 33.31
CA GLY A 297 -7.66 10.64 34.76
C GLY A 297 -8.53 9.59 35.49
N GLY A 298 -9.12 8.64 34.77
CA GLY A 298 -9.92 7.53 35.28
C GLY A 298 -9.30 6.17 34.96
N ASN A 299 -9.81 5.14 35.61
CA ASN A 299 -9.46 3.74 35.41
C ASN A 299 -9.29 3.42 33.91
N PRO A 300 -8.20 2.74 33.45
CA PRO A 300 -7.98 2.44 32.03
C PRO A 300 -9.09 1.62 31.36
N ASN A 301 -10.02 1.07 32.13
CA ASN A 301 -11.19 0.33 31.66
C ASN A 301 -12.50 1.13 31.71
N GLU A 302 -12.47 2.44 32.04
CA GLU A 302 -13.67 3.26 32.13
C GLU A 302 -13.87 4.09 30.86
N VAL A 303 -14.92 3.81 30.11
CA VAL A 303 -15.37 4.62 28.97
C VAL A 303 -16.39 5.63 29.48
N VAL A 304 -15.96 6.87 29.64
CA VAL A 304 -16.86 7.98 30.02
C VAL A 304 -17.53 8.53 28.76
N VAL A 305 -18.80 8.20 28.56
CA VAL A 305 -19.64 8.78 27.51
C VAL A 305 -20.38 9.98 28.12
N PRO A 306 -20.14 11.23 27.66
CA PRO A 306 -20.86 12.39 28.18
C PRO A 306 -22.36 12.27 27.88
N LEU A 307 -23.22 12.46 28.88
CA LEU A 307 -24.68 12.44 28.72
C LEU A 307 -25.19 13.38 27.62
N SER A 308 -24.46 14.43 27.31
CA SER A 308 -24.77 15.38 26.23
C SER A 308 -24.64 14.77 24.83
N SER A 309 -23.97 13.61 24.67
CA SER A 309 -23.86 12.88 23.38
C SER A 309 -25.01 11.90 23.15
N LEU A 310 -25.85 11.65 24.15
CA LEU A 310 -27.02 10.79 24.01
C LEU A 310 -28.22 11.64 23.53
N ARG A 311 -28.45 11.63 22.19
CA ARG A 311 -29.71 12.19 21.65
C ARG A 311 -30.87 11.27 22.06
N ARG A 312 -31.81 11.81 22.81
CA ARG A 312 -33.12 11.16 22.96
C ARG A 312 -33.80 11.20 21.59
N HIS A 313 -34.05 10.06 21.01
CA HIS A 313 -35.04 9.98 19.93
C HIS A 313 -36.44 10.18 20.51
N PRO A 314 -37.30 10.97 19.86
CA PRO A 314 -38.68 11.17 20.24
C PRO A 314 -39.51 9.89 20.16
#